data_f0bcf2990135545f3ddfd0e3997774dd
#
_entry.id   f0bcf2990135545f3ddfd0e3997774dd
#
_cell.length_a   1.000
_cell.length_b   1.000
_cell.length_c   1.000
_cell.angle_alpha   90.00
_cell.angle_beta   90.00
_cell.angle_gamma   90.00
#
_symmetry.space_group_name_H-M   'P 1'
#
loop_
_entity.id
_entity.type
_entity.pdbx_description
1 polymer ?
#
loop_
_entity_poly.entity_id
_entity_poly.type
_entity_poly.pdbx_seq_one_letter_code
_entity_poly.pdbx_strand_id
1 'polypeptide(L)'
;MNDPLRPYWDFDDLDATEARFRDLRAEALTQLARVQGLREDYESGERLLDQVTEQSARVRIRVDLERGRLRRSAGDKAGALPFFQRAFSAAVTAGEAWLAGDAAHMAALAAPDRDGFAAWTNRGLELARTSAAASYWEGPLLNNLGWKHFDAEEYEQALELFEQALEVRERDPDNPAAIQHAREAVAEAKQALGRT
;
A
#
# COMPACT_ATOMS: atom_id res chain seq x y z
N MET A 1 8.42 -1.78 31.96
CA MET A 1 7.82 -0.94 30.89
C MET A 1 8.94 -0.57 29.95
N ASN A 2 8.94 -1.06 28.69
CA ASN A 2 9.99 -0.71 27.73
C ASN A 2 9.64 0.66 27.13
N ASP A 3 10.57 1.60 27.19
CA ASP A 3 10.44 2.89 26.51
C ASP A 3 10.49 2.66 24.98
N PRO A 4 9.39 2.96 24.23
CA PRO A 4 9.33 2.74 22.80
C PRO A 4 10.30 3.63 22.00
N LEU A 5 10.82 4.69 22.61
CA LEU A 5 11.77 5.61 21.97
C LEU A 5 13.23 5.19 22.20
N ARG A 6 13.49 4.26 23.13
CA ARG A 6 14.85 3.81 23.43
C ARG A 6 15.67 3.32 22.23
N PRO A 7 15.09 2.61 21.23
CA PRO A 7 15.82 2.17 20.03
C PRO A 7 16.37 3.29 19.14
N TYR A 8 15.84 4.52 19.28
CA TYR A 8 16.29 5.68 18.49
C TYR A 8 17.47 6.41 19.11
N TRP A 9 17.80 6.13 20.39
CA TRP A 9 18.90 6.77 21.10
C TRP A 9 20.24 6.09 20.84
N ASP A 10 21.21 6.92 20.46
CA ASP A 10 22.63 6.64 20.45
C ASP A 10 23.31 7.75 21.27
N PHE A 11 23.77 7.40 22.46
CA PHE A 11 24.34 8.39 23.39
C PHE A 11 25.77 8.78 23.02
N ASP A 12 26.40 8.02 22.13
CA ASP A 12 27.74 8.27 21.63
C ASP A 12 27.70 9.13 20.34
N ASP A 13 26.51 9.21 19.67
CA ASP A 13 26.25 10.01 18.47
C ASP A 13 24.90 10.74 18.56
N LEU A 14 24.94 11.95 19.11
CA LEU A 14 23.74 12.78 19.26
C LEU A 14 23.20 13.32 17.95
N ASP A 15 24.05 13.55 16.93
CA ASP A 15 23.63 14.01 15.61
C ASP A 15 22.84 12.90 14.88
N ALA A 16 23.31 11.65 14.97
CA ALA A 16 22.57 10.50 14.46
C ALA A 16 21.26 10.28 15.22
N THR A 17 21.24 10.49 16.53
CA THR A 17 20.03 10.44 17.35
C THR A 17 19.02 11.49 16.92
N GLU A 18 19.45 12.73 16.75
CA GLU A 18 18.59 13.83 16.29
C GLU A 18 18.00 13.54 14.90
N ALA A 19 18.82 13.03 13.96
CA ALA A 19 18.37 12.66 12.63
C ALA A 19 17.27 11.57 12.68
N ARG A 20 17.45 10.53 13.52
CA ARG A 20 16.43 9.47 13.70
C ARG A 20 15.12 10.01 14.26
N PHE A 21 15.15 10.94 15.20
CA PHE A 21 13.93 11.57 15.73
C PHE A 21 13.27 12.50 14.73
N ARG A 22 14.04 13.19 13.89
CA ARG A 22 13.49 13.99 12.78
C ARG A 22 12.77 13.11 11.76
N ASP A 23 13.37 11.98 11.36
CA ASP A 23 12.73 11.01 10.46
C ASP A 23 11.45 10.43 11.08
N LEU A 24 11.46 10.08 12.36
CA LEU A 24 10.27 9.59 13.07
C LEU A 24 9.15 10.63 13.08
N ARG A 25 9.48 11.90 13.33
CA ARG A 25 8.52 13.02 13.25
C ARG A 25 7.94 13.14 11.84
N ALA A 26 8.79 13.08 10.81
CA ALA A 26 8.38 13.15 9.42
C ALA A 26 7.45 11.99 9.05
N GLU A 27 7.77 10.76 9.44
CA GLU A 27 6.88 9.62 9.25
C GLU A 27 5.53 9.81 9.95
N ALA A 28 5.53 10.33 11.19
CA ALA A 28 4.28 10.62 11.89
C ALA A 28 3.41 11.65 11.16
N LEU A 29 4.01 12.70 10.58
CA LEU A 29 3.28 13.69 9.76
C LEU A 29 2.63 13.05 8.54
N THR A 30 3.30 12.09 7.87
CA THR A 30 2.70 11.37 6.72
C THR A 30 1.49 10.54 7.15
N GLN A 31 1.55 9.89 8.33
CA GLN A 31 0.41 9.12 8.84
C GLN A 31 -0.76 10.04 9.27
N LEU A 32 -0.47 11.19 9.85
CA LEU A 32 -1.50 12.19 10.17
C LEU A 32 -2.15 12.74 8.89
N ALA A 33 -1.38 12.96 7.82
CA ALA A 33 -1.93 13.34 6.52
C ALA A 33 -2.88 12.26 5.97
N ARG A 34 -2.53 10.97 6.12
CA ARG A 34 -3.42 9.86 5.78
C ARG A 34 -4.72 9.89 6.57
N VAL A 35 -4.66 10.19 7.87
CA VAL A 35 -5.86 10.33 8.72
C VAL A 35 -6.76 11.46 8.19
N GLN A 36 -6.19 12.60 7.80
CA GLN A 36 -6.98 13.68 7.21
C GLN A 36 -7.60 13.27 5.87
N GLY A 37 -6.85 12.57 5.02
CA GLY A 37 -7.38 12.01 3.78
C GLY A 37 -8.57 11.06 3.98
N LEU A 38 -8.52 10.21 5.02
CA LEU A 38 -9.64 9.33 5.40
C LEU A 38 -10.85 10.08 5.97
N ARG A 39 -10.63 11.31 6.46
CA ARG A 39 -11.69 12.25 6.89
C ARG A 39 -12.19 13.15 5.75
N GLU A 40 -11.66 12.95 4.54
CA GLU A 40 -11.93 13.76 3.35
C GLU A 40 -11.45 15.22 3.46
N ASP A 41 -10.60 15.52 4.46
CA ASP A 41 -9.93 16.82 4.61
C ASP A 41 -8.57 16.82 3.88
N TYR A 42 -8.63 16.82 2.55
CA TYR A 42 -7.45 16.69 1.68
C TYR A 42 -6.51 17.90 1.82
N GLU A 43 -7.05 19.10 2.04
CA GLU A 43 -6.27 20.31 2.22
C GLU A 43 -5.43 20.27 3.51
N SER A 44 -6.01 19.83 4.63
CA SER A 44 -5.26 19.62 5.87
C SER A 44 -4.21 18.50 5.70
N GLY A 45 -4.51 17.46 4.94
CA GLY A 45 -3.56 16.42 4.58
C GLY A 45 -2.34 16.98 3.84
N GLU A 46 -2.54 17.78 2.80
CA GLU A 46 -1.43 18.42 2.05
C GLU A 46 -0.62 19.37 2.94
N ARG A 47 -1.28 20.20 3.78
CA ARG A 47 -0.57 21.07 4.74
C ARG A 47 0.34 20.31 5.71
N LEU A 48 -0.04 19.10 6.11
CA LEU A 48 0.81 18.26 6.95
C LEU A 48 2.03 17.73 6.17
N LEU A 49 1.84 17.33 4.92
CA LEU A 49 2.93 16.87 4.06
C LEU A 49 3.92 18.00 3.71
N ASP A 50 3.44 19.24 3.59
CA ASP A 50 4.28 20.41 3.35
C ASP A 50 5.17 20.78 4.57
N GLN A 51 4.83 20.29 5.77
CA GLN A 51 5.68 20.46 6.96
C GLN A 51 6.84 19.47 7.02
N VAL A 52 6.86 18.46 6.12
CA VAL A 52 7.92 17.46 6.08
C VAL A 52 9.15 18.07 5.38
N THR A 53 10.19 18.33 6.14
CA THR A 53 11.46 18.94 5.66
C THR A 53 12.56 17.90 5.50
N GLU A 54 12.42 16.74 6.10
CA GLU A 54 13.38 15.64 6.07
C GLU A 54 13.47 15.04 4.66
N GLN A 55 14.72 14.70 4.24
CA GLN A 55 15.00 14.26 2.88
C GLN A 55 15.50 12.82 2.80
N SER A 56 15.34 12.01 3.85
CA SER A 56 15.66 10.59 3.76
C SER A 56 14.83 9.91 2.66
N ALA A 57 15.40 8.89 2.01
CA ALA A 57 14.72 8.20 0.92
C ALA A 57 13.34 7.67 1.37
N ARG A 58 13.29 7.07 2.55
CA ARG A 58 12.06 6.51 3.14
C ARG A 58 10.98 7.57 3.35
N VAL A 59 11.33 8.73 3.90
CA VAL A 59 10.40 9.83 4.13
C VAL A 59 9.84 10.36 2.81
N ARG A 60 10.69 10.58 1.80
CA ARG A 60 10.23 11.03 0.47
C ARG A 60 9.27 10.05 -0.20
N ILE A 61 9.55 8.75 -0.09
CA ILE A 61 8.65 7.70 -0.60
C ILE A 61 7.29 7.80 0.08
N ARG A 62 7.25 7.95 1.41
CA ARG A 62 5.99 8.10 2.16
C ARG A 62 5.23 9.36 1.78
N VAL A 63 5.91 10.50 1.62
CA VAL A 63 5.29 11.76 1.17
C VAL A 63 4.64 11.57 -0.20
N ASP A 64 5.33 10.96 -1.16
CA ASP A 64 4.75 10.68 -2.47
C ASP A 64 3.55 9.72 -2.37
N LEU A 65 3.64 8.66 -1.57
CA LEU A 65 2.52 7.74 -1.33
C LEU A 65 1.28 8.48 -0.79
N GLU A 66 1.44 9.32 0.22
CA GLU A 66 0.31 9.99 0.83
C GLU A 66 -0.26 11.10 -0.07
N ARG A 67 0.56 11.87 -0.79
CA ARG A 67 0.08 12.82 -1.83
C ARG A 67 -0.72 12.12 -2.92
N GLY A 68 -0.24 10.97 -3.38
CA GLY A 68 -1.00 10.15 -4.33
C GLY A 68 -2.34 9.70 -3.76
N ARG A 69 -2.39 9.28 -2.49
CA ARG A 69 -3.64 8.87 -1.83
C ARG A 69 -4.64 10.02 -1.68
N LEU A 70 -4.18 11.19 -1.23
CA LEU A 70 -5.03 12.38 -1.10
C LEU A 70 -5.70 12.72 -2.44
N ARG A 71 -4.90 12.78 -3.53
CA ARG A 71 -5.43 13.05 -4.88
C ARG A 71 -6.40 11.99 -5.36
N ARG A 72 -6.05 10.71 -5.19
CA ARG A 72 -6.92 9.60 -5.59
C ARG A 72 -8.25 9.65 -4.84
N SER A 73 -8.22 9.88 -3.53
CA SER A 73 -9.43 9.98 -2.70
C SER A 73 -10.27 11.22 -3.04
N ALA A 74 -9.64 12.31 -3.48
CA ALA A 74 -10.32 13.49 -4.02
C ALA A 74 -10.87 13.28 -5.47
N GLY A 75 -10.74 12.06 -6.03
CA GLY A 75 -11.23 11.73 -7.38
C GLY A 75 -10.23 11.96 -8.52
N ASP A 76 -9.07 12.58 -8.26
CA ASP A 76 -8.02 12.84 -9.24
C ASP A 76 -7.08 11.63 -9.38
N LYS A 77 -7.56 10.55 -10.00
CA LYS A 77 -6.74 9.35 -10.26
C LYS A 77 -5.56 9.64 -11.19
N ALA A 78 -5.77 10.47 -12.21
CA ALA A 78 -4.74 10.82 -13.19
C ALA A 78 -3.58 11.59 -12.52
N GLY A 79 -3.89 12.56 -11.67
CA GLY A 79 -2.90 13.29 -10.89
C GLY A 79 -2.24 12.47 -9.77
N ALA A 80 -2.91 11.42 -9.29
CA ALA A 80 -2.37 10.52 -8.26
C ALA A 80 -1.29 9.57 -8.81
N LEU A 81 -1.48 9.03 -10.01
CA LEU A 81 -0.62 7.99 -10.59
C LEU A 81 0.86 8.37 -10.64
N PRO A 82 1.27 9.57 -11.06
CA PRO A 82 2.69 9.96 -11.07
C PRO A 82 3.37 9.91 -9.69
N PHE A 83 2.64 10.19 -8.62
CA PHE A 83 3.16 10.08 -7.25
C PHE A 83 3.46 8.62 -6.88
N PHE A 84 2.54 7.71 -7.16
CA PHE A 84 2.76 6.28 -6.92
C PHE A 84 3.90 5.71 -7.76
N GLN A 85 4.05 6.17 -9.01
CA GLN A 85 5.17 5.78 -9.89
C GLN A 85 6.52 6.22 -9.33
N ARG A 86 6.63 7.47 -8.85
CA ARG A 86 7.86 7.96 -8.20
C ARG A 86 8.14 7.21 -6.91
N ALA A 87 7.13 7.01 -6.07
CA ALA A 87 7.25 6.26 -4.83
C ALA A 87 7.76 4.84 -5.10
N PHE A 88 7.21 4.13 -6.09
CA PHE A 88 7.66 2.80 -6.48
C PHE A 88 9.14 2.79 -6.90
N SER A 89 9.51 3.66 -7.84
CA SER A 89 10.88 3.73 -8.35
C SER A 89 11.88 4.07 -7.25
N ALA A 90 11.56 5.03 -6.39
CA ALA A 90 12.39 5.41 -5.25
C ALA A 90 12.50 4.27 -4.22
N ALA A 91 11.39 3.57 -3.94
CA ALA A 91 11.36 2.47 -2.99
C ALA A 91 12.19 1.26 -3.47
N VAL A 92 12.10 0.91 -4.75
CA VAL A 92 12.94 -0.13 -5.36
C VAL A 92 14.42 0.25 -5.27
N THR A 93 14.76 1.49 -5.61
CA THR A 93 16.16 1.99 -5.55
C THR A 93 16.70 1.99 -4.12
N ALA A 94 15.87 2.31 -3.13
CA ALA A 94 16.26 2.37 -1.72
C ALA A 94 16.20 1.00 -1.01
N GLY A 95 15.76 -0.07 -1.67
CA GLY A 95 15.57 -1.38 -1.04
C GLY A 95 14.38 -1.46 -0.07
N GLU A 96 13.46 -0.49 -0.12
CA GLU A 96 12.26 -0.40 0.71
C GLU A 96 11.11 -1.25 0.13
N ALA A 97 11.30 -2.57 0.12
CA ALA A 97 10.43 -3.51 -0.59
C ALA A 97 8.94 -3.42 -0.14
N TRP A 98 8.67 -3.21 1.16
CA TRP A 98 7.30 -3.03 1.64
C TRP A 98 6.62 -1.80 1.04
N LEU A 99 7.33 -0.67 0.99
CA LEU A 99 6.82 0.58 0.40
C LEU A 99 6.70 0.49 -1.12
N ALA A 100 7.57 -0.28 -1.78
CA ALA A 100 7.44 -0.57 -3.20
C ALA A 100 6.18 -1.38 -3.51
N GLY A 101 5.86 -2.39 -2.70
CA GLY A 101 4.61 -3.15 -2.80
C GLY A 101 3.37 -2.28 -2.62
N ASP A 102 3.39 -1.40 -1.61
CA ASP A 102 2.34 -0.41 -1.38
C ASP A 102 2.16 0.53 -2.59
N ALA A 103 3.26 1.04 -3.13
CA ALA A 103 3.23 1.94 -4.28
C ALA A 103 2.70 1.25 -5.55
N ALA A 104 3.08 -0.01 -5.79
CA ALA A 104 2.57 -0.80 -6.91
C ALA A 104 1.06 -1.04 -6.78
N HIS A 105 0.60 -1.41 -5.58
CA HIS A 105 -0.82 -1.59 -5.27
C HIS A 105 -1.61 -0.30 -5.52
N MET A 106 -1.13 0.84 -5.02
CA MET A 106 -1.79 2.13 -5.21
C MET A 106 -1.76 2.60 -6.67
N ALA A 107 -0.65 2.34 -7.41
CA ALA A 107 -0.53 2.65 -8.83
C ALA A 107 -1.53 1.83 -9.67
N ALA A 108 -1.72 0.55 -9.34
CA ALA A 108 -2.74 -0.28 -9.97
C ALA A 108 -4.13 0.35 -9.80
N LEU A 109 -4.49 0.74 -8.56
CA LEU A 109 -5.79 1.36 -8.27
C LEU A 109 -6.00 2.74 -8.93
N ALA A 110 -4.91 3.44 -9.29
CA ALA A 110 -4.93 4.73 -9.98
C ALA A 110 -4.78 4.61 -11.50
N ALA A 111 -4.49 3.42 -12.01
CA ALA A 111 -4.30 3.20 -13.45
C ALA A 111 -5.57 3.55 -14.26
N PRO A 112 -5.41 4.15 -15.46
CA PRO A 112 -6.54 4.64 -16.24
C PRO A 112 -7.36 3.53 -16.88
N ASP A 113 -6.75 2.37 -17.15
CA ASP A 113 -7.33 1.27 -17.90
C ASP A 113 -6.94 -0.10 -17.33
N ARG A 114 -7.50 -1.16 -17.92
CA ARG A 114 -7.27 -2.55 -17.51
C ARG A 114 -5.80 -2.98 -17.71
N ASP A 115 -5.18 -2.52 -18.78
CA ASP A 115 -3.79 -2.89 -19.10
C ASP A 115 -2.81 -2.24 -18.09
N GLY A 116 -2.99 -0.97 -17.77
CA GLY A 116 -2.23 -0.27 -16.74
C GLY A 116 -2.44 -0.89 -15.37
N PHE A 117 -3.69 -1.24 -15.01
CA PHE A 117 -3.99 -1.94 -13.78
C PHE A 117 -3.24 -3.28 -13.70
N ALA A 118 -3.33 -4.11 -14.76
CA ALA A 118 -2.67 -5.41 -14.82
C ALA A 118 -1.14 -5.27 -14.76
N ALA A 119 -0.57 -4.31 -15.47
CA ALA A 119 0.88 -4.07 -15.47
C ALA A 119 1.42 -3.72 -14.08
N TRP A 120 0.72 -2.86 -13.32
CA TRP A 120 1.11 -2.50 -11.96
C TRP A 120 0.87 -3.63 -10.97
N THR A 121 -0.24 -4.37 -11.10
CA THR A 121 -0.52 -5.56 -10.29
C THR A 121 0.58 -6.61 -10.47
N ASN A 122 0.99 -6.90 -11.72
CA ASN A 122 2.04 -7.88 -11.99
C ASN A 122 3.40 -7.47 -11.40
N ARG A 123 3.78 -6.19 -11.48
CA ARG A 123 5.00 -5.67 -10.83
C ARG A 123 4.97 -5.87 -9.31
N GLY A 124 3.82 -5.59 -8.70
CA GLY A 124 3.63 -5.79 -7.27
C GLY A 124 3.68 -7.25 -6.86
N LEU A 125 3.05 -8.15 -7.64
CA LEU A 125 3.06 -9.60 -7.41
C LEU A 125 4.46 -10.19 -7.55
N GLU A 126 5.23 -9.79 -8.56
CA GLU A 126 6.62 -10.20 -8.73
C GLU A 126 7.47 -9.81 -7.50
N LEU A 127 7.33 -8.56 -7.06
CA LEU A 127 8.03 -8.09 -5.86
C LEU A 127 7.59 -8.85 -4.60
N ALA A 128 6.29 -9.07 -4.41
CA ALA A 128 5.76 -9.75 -3.24
C ALA A 128 6.23 -11.21 -3.14
N ARG A 129 6.39 -11.88 -4.29
CA ARG A 129 6.84 -13.27 -4.37
C ARG A 129 8.36 -13.41 -4.25
N THR A 130 9.12 -12.38 -4.58
CA THR A 130 10.59 -12.40 -4.55
C THR A 130 11.20 -11.77 -3.29
N SER A 131 10.40 -11.04 -2.50
CA SER A 131 10.85 -10.35 -1.30
C SER A 131 9.94 -10.65 -0.11
N ALA A 132 10.48 -11.29 0.93
CA ALA A 132 9.75 -11.54 2.17
C ALA A 132 9.20 -10.26 2.82
N ALA A 133 9.92 -9.15 2.71
CA ALA A 133 9.48 -7.85 3.24
C ALA A 133 8.27 -7.26 2.49
N ALA A 134 7.99 -7.71 1.27
CA ALA A 134 6.85 -7.28 0.47
C ALA A 134 5.72 -8.33 0.40
N SER A 135 5.91 -9.52 0.94
CA SER A 135 4.98 -10.66 0.81
C SER A 135 3.54 -10.36 1.25
N TYR A 136 3.36 -9.45 2.20
CA TYR A 136 2.03 -8.96 2.61
C TYR A 136 1.17 -8.50 1.42
N TRP A 137 1.81 -7.88 0.39
CA TRP A 137 1.09 -7.28 -0.74
C TRP A 137 0.54 -8.30 -1.73
N GLU A 138 0.96 -9.57 -1.69
CA GLU A 138 0.43 -10.60 -2.59
C GLU A 138 -1.08 -10.76 -2.43
N GLY A 139 -1.58 -10.88 -1.21
CA GLY A 139 -3.01 -11.02 -0.93
C GLY A 139 -3.86 -9.84 -1.43
N PRO A 140 -3.55 -8.57 -1.07
CA PRO A 140 -4.27 -7.40 -1.59
C PRO A 140 -4.28 -7.29 -3.11
N LEU A 141 -3.15 -7.57 -3.77
CA LEU A 141 -3.02 -7.48 -5.23
C LEU A 141 -3.86 -8.55 -5.94
N LEU A 142 -3.81 -9.81 -5.48
CA LEU A 142 -4.64 -10.89 -5.99
C LEU A 142 -6.13 -10.60 -5.79
N ASN A 143 -6.51 -10.15 -4.61
CA ASN A 143 -7.90 -9.79 -4.32
C ASN A 143 -8.42 -8.68 -5.24
N ASN A 144 -7.64 -7.62 -5.45
CA ASN A 144 -8.05 -6.52 -6.34
C ASN A 144 -8.12 -6.96 -7.81
N LEU A 145 -7.22 -7.86 -8.23
CA LEU A 145 -7.28 -8.45 -9.58
C LEU A 145 -8.52 -9.34 -9.72
N GLY A 146 -8.85 -10.12 -8.70
CA GLY A 146 -10.08 -10.91 -8.66
C GLY A 146 -11.32 -10.05 -8.84
N TRP A 147 -11.42 -8.90 -8.14
CA TRP A 147 -12.54 -7.98 -8.31
C TRP A 147 -12.58 -7.37 -9.71
N LYS A 148 -11.44 -7.15 -10.38
CA LYS A 148 -11.43 -6.68 -11.79
C LYS A 148 -12.00 -7.71 -12.75
N HIS A 149 -11.72 -8.99 -12.52
CA HIS A 149 -12.34 -10.07 -13.31
C HIS A 149 -13.82 -10.22 -12.95
N PHE A 150 -14.18 -10.12 -11.67
CA PHE A 150 -15.58 -10.19 -11.22
C PHE A 150 -16.44 -9.08 -11.85
N ASP A 151 -15.96 -7.83 -11.84
CA ASP A 151 -16.63 -6.68 -12.47
C ASP A 151 -16.79 -6.85 -14.01
N ALA A 152 -15.95 -7.69 -14.61
CA ALA A 152 -16.04 -8.06 -16.04
C ALA A 152 -16.87 -9.33 -16.29
N GLU A 153 -17.57 -9.86 -15.27
CA GLU A 153 -18.34 -11.10 -15.31
C GLU A 153 -17.48 -12.35 -15.64
N GLU A 154 -16.16 -12.25 -15.48
CA GLU A 154 -15.19 -13.35 -15.65
C GLU A 154 -15.09 -14.13 -14.31
N TYR A 155 -16.18 -14.74 -13.88
CA TYR A 155 -16.34 -15.26 -12.49
C TYR A 155 -15.41 -16.43 -12.16
N GLU A 156 -15.08 -17.29 -13.12
CA GLU A 156 -14.11 -18.39 -12.92
C GLU A 156 -12.72 -17.84 -12.59
N GLN A 157 -12.25 -16.85 -13.36
CA GLN A 157 -10.95 -16.21 -13.13
C GLN A 157 -10.95 -15.43 -11.81
N ALA A 158 -12.06 -14.76 -11.50
CA ALA A 158 -12.24 -14.09 -10.21
C ALA A 158 -12.12 -15.07 -9.05
N LEU A 159 -12.79 -16.22 -9.13
CA LEU A 159 -12.76 -17.25 -8.09
C LEU A 159 -11.34 -17.79 -7.87
N GLU A 160 -10.62 -18.13 -8.94
CA GLU A 160 -9.22 -18.59 -8.83
C GLU A 160 -8.32 -17.59 -8.11
N LEU A 161 -8.47 -16.29 -8.41
CA LEU A 161 -7.70 -15.23 -7.79
C LEU A 161 -8.08 -15.01 -6.32
N PHE A 162 -9.37 -15.07 -5.99
CA PHE A 162 -9.83 -14.96 -4.61
C PHE A 162 -9.39 -16.17 -3.76
N GLU A 163 -9.39 -17.38 -4.31
CA GLU A 163 -8.88 -18.57 -3.62
C GLU A 163 -7.37 -18.46 -3.37
N GLN A 164 -6.57 -17.97 -4.34
CA GLN A 164 -5.17 -17.67 -4.12
C GLN A 164 -4.96 -16.58 -3.06
N ALA A 165 -5.76 -15.50 -3.10
CA ALA A 165 -5.69 -14.45 -2.09
C ALA A 165 -6.01 -14.98 -0.69
N LEU A 166 -7.00 -15.86 -0.56
CA LEU A 166 -7.35 -16.50 0.70
C LEU A 166 -6.21 -17.37 1.22
N GLU A 167 -5.62 -18.22 0.37
CA GLU A 167 -4.47 -19.05 0.75
C GLU A 167 -3.30 -18.21 1.29
N VAL A 168 -2.98 -17.09 0.61
CA VAL A 168 -1.94 -16.17 1.07
C VAL A 168 -2.29 -15.57 2.44
N ARG A 169 -3.56 -15.16 2.64
CA ARG A 169 -4.02 -14.57 3.90
C ARG A 169 -4.01 -15.57 5.06
N GLU A 170 -4.32 -16.82 4.82
CA GLU A 170 -4.33 -17.87 5.85
C GLU A 170 -2.93 -18.24 6.36
N ARG A 171 -1.85 -17.83 5.66
CA ARG A 171 -0.45 -17.92 6.14
C ARG A 171 -0.16 -16.94 7.27
N ASP A 172 -0.96 -15.87 7.42
CA ASP A 172 -0.85 -14.84 8.48
C ASP A 172 -2.14 -14.84 9.33
N PRO A 173 -2.24 -15.72 10.35
CA PRO A 173 -3.43 -15.84 11.16
C PRO A 173 -3.68 -14.63 12.07
N ASP A 174 -2.71 -13.73 12.23
CA ASP A 174 -2.82 -12.56 13.09
C ASP A 174 -3.70 -11.45 12.47
N ASN A 175 -4.16 -11.65 11.21
CA ASN A 175 -5.08 -10.73 10.54
C ASN A 175 -6.42 -11.40 10.17
N PRO A 176 -7.26 -11.75 11.15
CA PRO A 176 -8.51 -12.48 10.92
C PRO A 176 -9.51 -11.70 10.05
N ALA A 177 -9.50 -10.36 10.10
CA ALA A 177 -10.38 -9.54 9.26
C ALA A 177 -10.04 -9.69 7.77
N ALA A 178 -8.74 -9.72 7.42
CA ALA A 178 -8.32 -9.91 6.04
C ALA A 178 -8.67 -11.31 5.51
N ILE A 179 -8.57 -12.34 6.36
CA ILE A 179 -8.99 -13.71 6.03
C ILE A 179 -10.50 -13.75 5.79
N GLN A 180 -11.28 -13.11 6.66
CA GLN A 180 -12.74 -13.07 6.52
C GLN A 180 -13.16 -12.38 5.21
N HIS A 181 -12.58 -11.23 4.86
CA HIS A 181 -12.86 -10.55 3.60
C HIS A 181 -12.49 -11.40 2.37
N ALA A 182 -11.39 -12.17 2.44
CA ALA A 182 -11.04 -13.08 1.34
C ALA A 182 -12.04 -14.23 1.20
N ARG A 183 -12.54 -14.79 2.32
CA ARG A 183 -13.60 -15.82 2.31
C ARG A 183 -14.91 -15.30 1.72
N GLU A 184 -15.28 -14.08 2.04
CA GLU A 184 -16.47 -13.41 1.49
C GLU A 184 -16.35 -13.25 -0.03
N ALA A 185 -15.19 -12.80 -0.53
CA ALA A 185 -14.94 -12.68 -1.97
C ALA A 185 -15.04 -14.02 -2.70
N VAL A 186 -14.47 -15.09 -2.12
CA VAL A 186 -14.63 -16.47 -2.65
C VAL A 186 -16.09 -16.89 -2.68
N ALA A 187 -16.84 -16.63 -1.61
CA ALA A 187 -18.25 -16.99 -1.53
C ALA A 187 -19.09 -16.25 -2.57
N GLU A 188 -18.82 -14.96 -2.79
CA GLU A 188 -19.50 -14.13 -3.77
C GLU A 188 -19.25 -14.62 -5.21
N ALA A 189 -18.00 -14.98 -5.54
CA ALA A 189 -17.67 -15.53 -6.85
C ALA A 189 -18.34 -16.91 -7.06
N LYS A 190 -18.37 -17.79 -6.04
CA LYS A 190 -19.09 -19.07 -6.10
C LYS A 190 -20.59 -18.87 -6.32
N GLN A 191 -21.18 -17.92 -5.63
CA GLN A 191 -22.59 -17.57 -5.80
C GLN A 191 -22.88 -17.09 -7.23
N ALA A 192 -22.04 -16.22 -7.81
CA ALA A 192 -22.18 -15.76 -9.19
C ALA A 192 -22.12 -16.92 -10.21
N LEU A 193 -21.31 -17.95 -9.90
CA LEU A 193 -21.21 -19.19 -10.71
C LEU A 193 -22.33 -20.21 -10.46
N GLY A 194 -23.29 -19.94 -9.54
CA GLY A 194 -24.29 -20.92 -9.12
C GLY A 194 -23.71 -22.11 -8.36
N ARG A 195 -22.53 -21.97 -7.75
CA ARG A 195 -21.85 -22.97 -6.94
C ARG A 195 -22.01 -22.59 -5.46
N THR A 196 -22.91 -23.25 -4.76
CA THR A 196 -23.13 -23.06 -3.30
C THR A 196 -22.27 -24.04 -2.49
#